data_dbca4f330620dfbe2728a476dd4f4e87
#
_entry.id   dbca4f330620dfbe2728a476dd4f4e87
#
_cell.length_a   1.000
_cell.length_b   1.000
_cell.length_c   1.000
_cell.angle_alpha   90.00
_cell.angle_beta   90.00
_cell.angle_gamma   90.00
#
_symmetry.space_group_name_H-M   'P 1'
#
loop_
_entity.id
_entity.type
_entity.pdbx_description
1 polymer ?
#
loop_
_entity_poly.entity_id
_entity_poly.type
_entity_poly.pdbx_seq_one_letter_code
_entity_poly.pdbx_strand_id
1 'polypeptide(L)'
;MPRPTPPPTRPSSPTGPGPVVLVLTSDPVLARHLLSVVAAVGLAPYDPVGDDDLRRCWRSAAAVLVGRDRADRVDGLALPSRPEVYVVGRDDDRAETYAWSTRLRAAVATLPSAAPDLAAALSGLADGAGRGVVVALVGGAGGVGTSTLAAALAVAGARAGLRTLLVDTDPDGGGIDVLLGAEHLPGWRWSRFAAARGHLGDVTAQLPHCDGVDVLAVDRGVRPDLVLGPEQLAAVLGSAARESDLTVVDLPRHLDPAHDEVLRRAGRVLLLVRADVRGVAAADRAARSLATRCRVLEVVARTGPGRTLEPGLVADALDLPLAGTLPEDPTVRPAAERGEPPGRSARSSLARLCGRLLDEADGAAA
;
A
#
# COMPACT_ATOMS: atom_id res chain seq x y z
N MET A 1 6.74 47.01 -34.27
CA MET A 1 5.68 46.05 -33.89
C MET A 1 6.34 44.81 -33.33
N PRO A 2 6.13 44.48 -32.07
CA PRO A 2 6.65 43.24 -31.48
C PRO A 2 5.87 42.02 -32.00
N ARG A 3 6.58 40.94 -32.31
CA ARG A 3 6.01 39.67 -32.77
C ARG A 3 5.16 39.05 -31.64
N PRO A 4 3.99 38.45 -31.95
CA PRO A 4 3.19 37.75 -30.95
C PRO A 4 3.94 36.53 -30.41
N THR A 5 3.94 36.39 -29.09
CA THR A 5 4.46 35.23 -28.38
C THR A 5 3.65 34.00 -28.80
N PRO A 6 4.29 32.86 -29.15
CA PRO A 6 3.56 31.67 -29.49
C PRO A 6 2.79 31.15 -28.29
N PRO A 7 1.59 30.54 -28.50
CA PRO A 7 0.84 29.91 -27.41
C PRO A 7 1.62 28.77 -26.82
N PRO A 8 1.43 28.48 -25.50
CA PRO A 8 2.12 27.39 -24.83
C PRO A 8 1.80 26.05 -25.51
N THR A 9 2.81 25.32 -25.89
CA THR A 9 2.74 23.96 -26.45
C THR A 9 1.98 23.05 -25.49
N ARG A 10 0.87 22.47 -25.96
CA ARG A 10 0.10 21.46 -25.27
C ARG A 10 0.96 20.22 -25.07
N PRO A 11 0.98 19.61 -23.86
CA PRO A 11 1.66 18.35 -23.67
C PRO A 11 1.00 17.24 -24.51
N SER A 12 1.81 16.55 -25.28
CA SER A 12 1.46 15.34 -26.04
C SER A 12 1.03 14.22 -25.09
N SER A 13 0.19 13.29 -25.57
CA SER A 13 -0.24 12.09 -24.85
C SER A 13 0.91 11.40 -24.10
N PRO A 14 0.69 10.87 -22.86
CA PRO A 14 1.75 10.30 -22.07
C PRO A 14 2.34 9.05 -22.75
N THR A 15 3.54 9.18 -23.29
CA THR A 15 4.35 8.10 -23.89
C THR A 15 5.52 7.71 -23.00
N GLY A 16 5.39 7.80 -21.66
CA GLY A 16 6.43 7.42 -20.70
C GLY A 16 5.87 6.60 -19.55
N PRO A 17 6.67 5.69 -18.97
CA PRO A 17 6.25 4.80 -17.87
C PRO A 17 6.30 5.52 -16.51
N GLY A 18 5.49 6.57 -16.30
CA GLY A 18 5.44 7.27 -15.02
C GLY A 18 3.99 7.55 -14.61
N PRO A 19 3.72 7.65 -13.29
CA PRO A 19 2.39 7.97 -12.80
C PRO A 19 1.97 9.37 -13.21
N VAL A 20 0.80 9.45 -13.80
CA VAL A 20 0.21 10.68 -14.35
C VAL A 20 -0.81 11.23 -13.37
N VAL A 21 -0.80 12.54 -13.15
CA VAL A 21 -1.82 13.28 -12.41
C VAL A 21 -2.71 14.02 -13.37
N LEU A 22 -4.02 13.70 -13.37
CA LEU A 22 -4.98 14.48 -14.15
C LEU A 22 -5.20 15.84 -13.50
N VAL A 23 -5.11 16.91 -14.29
CA VAL A 23 -5.35 18.29 -13.84
C VAL A 23 -6.50 18.88 -14.65
N LEU A 24 -7.68 18.96 -14.04
CA LEU A 24 -8.93 19.35 -14.67
C LEU A 24 -9.36 20.73 -14.20
N THR A 25 -8.90 21.78 -14.82
CA THR A 25 -9.36 23.15 -14.53
C THR A 25 -9.23 24.06 -15.76
N SER A 26 -10.10 25.04 -15.85
CA SER A 26 -10.01 26.12 -16.83
C SER A 26 -9.48 27.42 -16.21
N ASP A 27 -9.40 27.48 -14.87
CA ASP A 27 -8.87 28.66 -14.19
C ASP A 27 -7.34 28.70 -14.35
N PRO A 28 -6.79 29.71 -15.07
CA PRO A 28 -5.36 29.77 -15.36
C PRO A 28 -4.51 30.00 -14.10
N VAL A 29 -5.07 30.59 -13.05
CA VAL A 29 -4.37 30.82 -11.78
C VAL A 29 -4.28 29.52 -11.02
N LEU A 30 -5.40 28.81 -10.89
CA LEU A 30 -5.45 27.50 -10.25
C LEU A 30 -4.58 26.48 -11.00
N ALA A 31 -4.66 26.43 -12.33
CA ALA A 31 -3.82 25.56 -13.17
C ALA A 31 -2.32 25.76 -12.88
N ARG A 32 -1.86 27.00 -12.78
CA ARG A 32 -0.46 27.32 -12.50
C ARG A 32 -0.03 26.79 -11.12
N HIS A 33 -0.86 26.97 -10.09
CA HIS A 33 -0.56 26.45 -8.76
C HIS A 33 -0.52 24.92 -8.76
N LEU A 34 -1.50 24.27 -9.39
CA LEU A 34 -1.55 22.80 -9.48
C LEU A 34 -0.34 22.23 -10.22
N LEU A 35 0.01 22.81 -11.37
CA LEU A 35 1.18 22.40 -12.13
C LEU A 35 2.47 22.55 -11.32
N SER A 36 2.61 23.66 -10.54
CA SER A 36 3.74 23.85 -9.65
C SER A 36 3.80 22.76 -8.56
N VAL A 37 2.68 22.42 -7.94
CA VAL A 37 2.62 21.38 -6.90
C VAL A 37 2.96 20.01 -7.49
N VAL A 38 2.38 19.65 -8.64
CA VAL A 38 2.63 18.36 -9.32
C VAL A 38 4.09 18.25 -9.76
N ALA A 39 4.67 19.31 -10.31
CA ALA A 39 6.08 19.35 -10.71
C ALA A 39 7.04 19.26 -9.51
N ALA A 40 6.71 19.90 -8.38
CA ALA A 40 7.53 19.88 -7.17
C ALA A 40 7.67 18.47 -6.58
N VAL A 41 6.71 17.59 -6.83
CA VAL A 41 6.74 16.19 -6.38
C VAL A 41 7.19 15.21 -7.49
N GLY A 42 7.66 15.70 -8.62
CA GLY A 42 8.21 14.87 -9.70
C GLY A 42 7.18 14.07 -10.51
N LEU A 43 5.89 14.38 -10.37
CA LEU A 43 4.82 13.73 -11.14
C LEU A 43 4.57 14.43 -12.48
N ALA A 44 4.03 13.69 -13.46
CA ALA A 44 3.66 14.23 -14.76
C ALA A 44 2.20 14.71 -14.77
N PRO A 45 1.92 15.99 -15.00
CA PRO A 45 0.56 16.48 -15.16
C PRO A 45 0.01 16.11 -16.55
N TYR A 46 -1.26 15.79 -16.62
CA TYR A 46 -1.98 15.53 -17.87
C TYR A 46 -3.36 16.21 -17.85
N ASP A 47 -3.66 16.96 -18.91
CA ASP A 47 -4.98 17.57 -19.13
C ASP A 47 -5.71 16.79 -20.22
N PRO A 48 -6.75 16.00 -19.88
CA PRO A 48 -7.45 15.15 -20.84
C PRO A 48 -8.22 15.97 -21.89
N VAL A 49 -8.11 15.54 -23.14
CA VAL A 49 -8.81 16.18 -24.26
C VAL A 49 -10.21 15.58 -24.43
N GLY A 50 -11.21 16.20 -23.79
CA GLY A 50 -12.61 15.76 -23.87
C GLY A 50 -12.97 14.63 -22.90
N ASP A 51 -14.25 14.23 -22.95
CA ASP A 51 -14.83 13.29 -21.97
C ASP A 51 -14.36 11.85 -22.18
N ASP A 52 -14.13 11.44 -23.43
CA ASP A 52 -13.69 10.06 -23.73
C ASP A 52 -12.24 9.85 -23.31
N ASP A 53 -11.40 10.84 -23.43
CA ASP A 53 -10.02 10.80 -22.94
C ASP A 53 -9.99 10.77 -21.41
N LEU A 54 -10.80 11.60 -20.78
CA LEU A 54 -10.96 11.59 -19.33
C LEU A 54 -11.43 10.22 -18.82
N ARG A 55 -12.42 9.59 -19.47
CA ARG A 55 -12.89 8.25 -19.11
C ARG A 55 -11.78 7.18 -19.22
N ARG A 56 -10.97 7.26 -20.28
CA ARG A 56 -9.83 6.33 -20.44
C ARG A 56 -8.79 6.48 -19.35
N CYS A 57 -8.41 7.73 -19.05
CA CYS A 57 -7.35 8.02 -18.10
C CYS A 57 -7.81 7.97 -16.64
N TRP A 58 -9.13 8.03 -16.37
CA TRP A 58 -9.69 8.14 -15.03
C TRP A 58 -9.20 7.06 -14.07
N ARG A 59 -9.16 5.80 -14.51
CA ARG A 59 -8.76 4.66 -13.65
C ARG A 59 -7.26 4.53 -13.51
N SER A 60 -6.50 4.85 -14.56
CA SER A 60 -5.04 4.65 -14.61
C SER A 60 -4.24 5.80 -14.02
N ALA A 61 -4.83 6.98 -13.84
CA ALA A 61 -4.14 8.12 -13.25
C ALA A 61 -3.74 7.85 -11.79
N ALA A 62 -2.58 8.35 -11.37
CA ALA A 62 -2.16 8.27 -9.97
C ALA A 62 -3.09 9.10 -9.07
N ALA A 63 -3.41 10.34 -9.50
CA ALA A 63 -4.39 11.20 -8.84
C ALA A 63 -5.20 11.99 -9.85
N VAL A 64 -6.34 12.53 -9.41
CA VAL A 64 -7.16 13.44 -10.19
C VAL A 64 -7.41 14.71 -9.38
N LEU A 65 -6.93 15.84 -9.90
CA LEU A 65 -7.12 17.17 -9.34
C LEU A 65 -8.23 17.88 -10.13
N VAL A 66 -9.42 17.96 -9.55
CA VAL A 66 -10.60 18.56 -10.17
C VAL A 66 -10.74 19.99 -9.67
N GLY A 67 -10.48 20.97 -10.49
CA GLY A 67 -10.80 22.35 -10.20
C GLY A 67 -12.29 22.53 -9.91
N ARG A 68 -12.64 23.39 -8.96
CA ARG A 68 -14.04 23.71 -8.64
C ARG A 68 -14.85 24.07 -9.89
N ASP A 69 -14.23 24.76 -10.83
CA ASP A 69 -14.80 25.18 -12.12
C ASP A 69 -15.15 24.03 -13.07
N ARG A 70 -14.66 22.81 -12.80
CA ARG A 70 -14.90 21.58 -13.58
C ARG A 70 -15.64 20.50 -12.79
N ALA A 71 -15.94 20.73 -11.51
CA ALA A 71 -16.53 19.76 -10.63
C ALA A 71 -17.91 19.29 -11.11
N ASP A 72 -18.77 20.21 -11.57
CA ASP A 72 -20.09 19.89 -12.13
C ASP A 72 -20.00 18.99 -13.37
N ARG A 73 -19.06 19.27 -14.29
CA ARG A 73 -18.82 18.42 -15.46
C ARG A 73 -18.40 17.03 -15.08
N VAL A 74 -17.48 16.89 -14.11
CA VAL A 74 -16.98 15.58 -13.66
C VAL A 74 -18.09 14.77 -12.99
N ASP A 75 -18.92 15.41 -12.16
CA ASP A 75 -20.09 14.80 -11.53
C ASP A 75 -21.09 14.28 -12.57
N GLY A 76 -21.39 15.10 -13.61
CA GLY A 76 -22.29 14.71 -14.70
C GLY A 76 -21.82 13.52 -15.55
N LEU A 77 -20.52 13.21 -15.53
CA LEU A 77 -19.98 12.04 -16.24
C LEU A 77 -20.20 10.71 -15.55
N ALA A 78 -20.69 10.70 -14.30
CA ALA A 78 -20.95 9.51 -13.48
C ALA A 78 -19.78 8.50 -13.50
N LEU A 79 -18.56 9.00 -13.33
CA LEU A 79 -17.36 8.20 -13.36
C LEU A 79 -17.29 7.26 -12.14
N PRO A 80 -16.67 6.08 -12.26
CA PRO A 80 -16.58 5.16 -11.17
C PRO A 80 -15.80 5.77 -10.00
N SER A 81 -16.25 5.49 -8.77
CA SER A 81 -15.55 5.94 -7.56
C SER A 81 -14.12 5.39 -7.54
N ARG A 82 -13.18 6.22 -7.12
CA ARG A 82 -11.78 5.88 -6.95
C ARG A 82 -11.16 6.66 -5.80
N PRO A 83 -10.08 6.18 -5.18
CA PRO A 83 -9.25 6.96 -4.28
C PRO A 83 -8.51 8.08 -5.04
N GLU A 84 -7.88 8.98 -4.30
CA GLU A 84 -6.99 10.03 -4.84
C GLU A 84 -7.68 10.98 -5.83
N VAL A 85 -8.92 11.35 -5.51
CA VAL A 85 -9.63 12.46 -6.16
C VAL A 85 -9.64 13.64 -5.20
N TYR A 86 -9.22 14.79 -5.71
CA TYR A 86 -9.16 16.05 -4.95
C TYR A 86 -9.98 17.10 -5.68
N VAL A 87 -10.94 17.71 -4.98
CA VAL A 87 -11.54 18.95 -5.47
C VAL A 87 -10.69 20.12 -5.00
N VAL A 88 -10.22 20.91 -5.95
CA VAL A 88 -9.30 21.99 -5.65
C VAL A 88 -9.93 23.33 -6.04
N GLY A 89 -9.89 24.27 -5.10
CA GLY A 89 -10.34 25.63 -5.30
C GLY A 89 -9.30 26.65 -4.88
N ARG A 90 -9.65 27.91 -4.95
CA ARG A 90 -8.85 28.99 -4.36
C ARG A 90 -9.26 29.20 -2.92
N ASP A 91 -8.40 29.77 -2.11
CA ASP A 91 -8.70 30.05 -0.68
C ASP A 91 -9.98 30.88 -0.50
N ASP A 92 -10.25 31.80 -1.43
CA ASP A 92 -11.45 32.64 -1.44
C ASP A 92 -12.74 31.83 -1.75
N ASP A 93 -12.63 30.69 -2.40
CA ASP A 93 -13.75 29.84 -2.83
C ASP A 93 -13.97 28.63 -1.92
N ARG A 94 -13.45 28.65 -0.71
CA ARG A 94 -13.36 27.49 0.20
C ARG A 94 -14.70 26.80 0.43
N ALA A 95 -15.74 27.55 0.79
CA ALA A 95 -17.06 27.00 1.09
C ALA A 95 -17.68 26.25 -0.12
N GLU A 96 -17.56 26.85 -1.31
CA GLU A 96 -18.06 26.29 -2.56
C GLU A 96 -17.27 25.04 -2.97
N THR A 97 -15.96 25.03 -2.73
CA THR A 97 -15.08 23.86 -2.99
C THR A 97 -15.48 22.70 -2.10
N TYR A 98 -15.75 22.94 -0.81
CA TYR A 98 -16.20 21.90 0.12
C TYR A 98 -17.56 21.30 -0.26
N ALA A 99 -18.46 22.05 -0.87
CA ALA A 99 -19.76 21.55 -1.31
C ALA A 99 -19.66 20.38 -2.31
N TRP A 100 -18.56 20.29 -3.05
CA TRP A 100 -18.31 19.19 -4.00
C TRP A 100 -17.69 17.94 -3.39
N SER A 101 -17.14 18.02 -2.19
CA SER A 101 -16.48 16.91 -1.51
C SER A 101 -17.34 15.64 -1.45
N THR A 102 -18.57 15.80 -0.96
CA THR A 102 -19.50 14.66 -0.77
C THR A 102 -19.98 14.10 -2.11
N ARG A 103 -20.26 14.94 -3.09
CA ARG A 103 -20.78 14.51 -4.41
C ARG A 103 -19.74 13.73 -5.20
N LEU A 104 -18.50 14.22 -5.22
CA LEU A 104 -17.40 13.57 -5.93
C LEU A 104 -16.63 12.55 -5.07
N ARG A 105 -17.01 12.40 -3.80
CA ARG A 105 -16.29 11.57 -2.82
C ARG A 105 -14.79 11.88 -2.81
N ALA A 106 -14.45 13.17 -2.82
CA ALA A 106 -13.11 13.69 -3.00
C ALA A 106 -12.62 14.43 -1.77
N ALA A 107 -11.32 14.37 -1.52
CA ALA A 107 -10.66 15.27 -0.58
C ALA A 107 -10.68 16.71 -1.11
N VAL A 108 -10.57 17.70 -0.23
CA VAL A 108 -10.62 19.12 -0.60
C VAL A 108 -9.27 19.78 -0.30
N ALA A 109 -8.78 20.55 -1.25
CA ALA A 109 -7.64 21.44 -1.06
C ALA A 109 -7.96 22.85 -1.57
N THR A 110 -7.60 23.87 -0.80
CA THR A 110 -7.71 25.26 -1.27
C THR A 110 -6.31 25.88 -1.39
N LEU A 111 -6.03 26.47 -2.52
CA LEU A 111 -4.70 26.98 -2.86
C LEU A 111 -4.67 28.51 -2.79
N PRO A 112 -3.57 29.08 -2.35
CA PRO A 112 -2.27 28.44 -2.07
C PRO A 112 -2.11 27.80 -0.69
N SER A 113 -3.03 28.02 0.28
CA SER A 113 -2.84 27.63 1.70
C SER A 113 -2.60 26.13 1.90
N ALA A 114 -3.34 25.26 1.18
CA ALA A 114 -3.20 23.80 1.28
C ALA A 114 -2.16 23.22 0.29
N ALA A 115 -1.33 24.02 -0.36
CA ALA A 115 -0.32 23.53 -1.29
C ALA A 115 0.69 22.55 -0.64
N PRO A 116 1.18 22.78 0.60
CA PRO A 116 2.05 21.82 1.27
C PRO A 116 1.37 20.47 1.54
N ASP A 117 0.11 20.49 1.98
CA ASP A 117 -0.65 19.27 2.28
C ASP A 117 -0.96 18.47 1.01
N LEU A 118 -1.35 19.17 -0.07
CA LEU A 118 -1.56 18.56 -1.37
C LEU A 118 -0.26 17.99 -1.94
N ALA A 119 0.86 18.70 -1.81
CA ALA A 119 2.17 18.21 -2.22
C ALA A 119 2.57 16.94 -1.43
N ALA A 120 2.35 16.93 -0.11
CA ALA A 120 2.62 15.75 0.73
C ALA A 120 1.76 14.53 0.31
N ALA A 121 0.46 14.75 0.03
CA ALA A 121 -0.43 13.71 -0.46
C ALA A 121 0.02 13.16 -1.83
N LEU A 122 0.38 14.03 -2.77
CA LEU A 122 0.88 13.64 -4.08
C LEU A 122 2.28 13.03 -4.03
N SER A 123 3.16 13.46 -3.12
CA SER A 123 4.46 12.82 -2.92
C SER A 123 4.31 11.36 -2.53
N GLY A 124 3.34 11.03 -1.66
CA GLY A 124 3.01 9.65 -1.34
C GLY A 124 2.63 8.81 -2.56
N LEU A 125 2.10 9.43 -3.61
CA LEU A 125 1.74 8.76 -4.88
C LEU A 125 2.93 8.70 -5.85
N ALA A 126 3.77 9.72 -5.85
CA ALA A 126 5.04 9.71 -6.59
C ALA A 126 5.97 8.64 -6.03
N ASP A 127 6.01 8.51 -4.71
CA ASP A 127 6.76 7.48 -3.99
C ASP A 127 6.14 6.08 -4.21
N GLY A 128 4.83 5.97 -4.38
CA GLY A 128 4.12 4.75 -4.78
C GLY A 128 4.32 4.35 -6.25
N ALA A 129 4.85 5.26 -7.07
CA ALA A 129 5.48 4.97 -8.37
C ALA A 129 6.96 4.59 -8.21
N GLY A 130 7.51 4.65 -7.02
CA GLY A 130 8.73 3.96 -6.63
C GLY A 130 8.55 2.46 -6.91
N ARG A 131 9.58 1.81 -7.41
CA ARG A 131 9.59 0.44 -7.91
C ARG A 131 9.16 -0.63 -6.90
N GLY A 132 8.94 -0.29 -5.62
CA GLY A 132 8.66 -1.25 -4.56
C GLY A 132 7.21 -1.68 -4.47
N VAL A 133 6.97 -2.98 -4.56
CA VAL A 133 5.65 -3.59 -4.33
C VAL A 133 5.39 -3.73 -2.82
N VAL A 134 4.23 -3.27 -2.36
CA VAL A 134 3.79 -3.49 -0.98
C VAL A 134 2.80 -4.65 -0.96
N VAL A 135 3.11 -5.70 -0.21
CA VAL A 135 2.23 -6.85 0.05
C VAL A 135 1.91 -6.88 1.53
N ALA A 136 0.64 -6.73 1.87
CA ALA A 136 0.17 -6.80 3.25
C ALA A 136 -0.46 -8.16 3.54
N LEU A 137 -0.21 -8.70 4.72
CA LEU A 137 -0.76 -9.97 5.17
C LEU A 137 -1.60 -9.77 6.43
N VAL A 138 -2.75 -10.42 6.47
CA VAL A 138 -3.63 -10.37 7.64
C VAL A 138 -4.21 -11.76 7.94
N GLY A 139 -4.37 -12.08 9.21
CA GLY A 139 -4.92 -13.38 9.63
C GLY A 139 -6.42 -13.36 9.85
N GLY A 140 -7.16 -14.28 9.26
CA GLY A 140 -8.59 -14.50 9.55
C GLY A 140 -8.84 -15.03 10.96
N ALA A 141 -7.83 -15.65 11.59
CA ALA A 141 -7.89 -16.17 12.95
C ALA A 141 -6.52 -16.08 13.62
N GLY A 142 -6.48 -16.03 14.96
CA GLY A 142 -5.23 -16.10 15.72
C GLY A 142 -4.47 -17.40 15.47
N GLY A 143 -3.14 -17.33 15.40
CA GLY A 143 -2.26 -18.48 15.20
C GLY A 143 -2.39 -19.16 13.82
N VAL A 144 -2.98 -18.50 12.83
CA VAL A 144 -3.10 -19.05 11.48
C VAL A 144 -1.77 -19.10 10.73
N GLY A 145 -0.75 -18.35 11.19
CA GLY A 145 0.61 -18.34 10.64
C GLY A 145 0.89 -17.16 9.73
N THR A 146 0.20 -16.03 9.90
CA THR A 146 0.35 -14.81 9.11
C THR A 146 1.78 -14.30 9.16
N SER A 147 2.32 -14.03 10.34
CA SER A 147 3.69 -13.57 10.55
C SER A 147 4.74 -14.54 9.97
N THR A 148 4.46 -15.85 10.07
CA THR A 148 5.33 -16.88 9.47
C THR A 148 5.33 -16.78 7.94
N LEU A 149 4.16 -16.57 7.32
CA LEU A 149 4.07 -16.38 5.87
C LEU A 149 4.70 -15.05 5.45
N ALA A 150 4.51 -13.98 6.21
CA ALA A 150 5.12 -12.67 5.95
C ALA A 150 6.65 -12.76 5.97
N ALA A 151 7.23 -13.35 7.03
CA ALA A 151 8.67 -13.56 7.13
C ALA A 151 9.21 -14.43 5.99
N ALA A 152 8.51 -15.53 5.65
CA ALA A 152 8.91 -16.39 4.54
C ALA A 152 8.85 -15.71 3.17
N LEU A 153 7.83 -14.87 2.94
CA LEU A 153 7.69 -14.10 1.70
C LEU A 153 8.82 -13.07 1.56
N ALA A 154 9.17 -12.39 2.65
CA ALA A 154 10.28 -11.46 2.66
C ALA A 154 11.62 -12.18 2.37
N VAL A 155 11.90 -13.32 3.02
CA VAL A 155 13.08 -14.12 2.75
C VAL A 155 13.11 -14.65 1.31
N ALA A 156 11.96 -15.02 0.75
CA ALA A 156 11.87 -15.44 -0.64
C ALA A 156 12.18 -14.29 -1.60
N GLY A 157 11.68 -13.08 -1.33
CA GLY A 157 11.99 -11.87 -2.10
C GLY A 157 13.48 -11.55 -2.10
N ALA A 158 14.12 -11.55 -0.91
CA ALA A 158 15.55 -11.33 -0.79
C ALA A 158 16.36 -12.37 -1.58
N ARG A 159 15.96 -13.63 -1.59
CA ARG A 159 16.61 -14.69 -2.38
C ARG A 159 16.40 -14.56 -3.88
N ALA A 160 15.30 -13.95 -4.30
CA ALA A 160 15.07 -13.57 -5.68
C ALA A 160 15.91 -12.34 -6.11
N GLY A 161 16.70 -11.77 -5.20
CA GLY A 161 17.55 -10.60 -5.45
C GLY A 161 16.86 -9.26 -5.27
N LEU A 162 15.65 -9.25 -4.70
CA LEU A 162 14.92 -8.01 -4.39
C LEU A 162 15.44 -7.39 -3.09
N ARG A 163 15.60 -6.06 -3.07
CA ARG A 163 15.80 -5.31 -1.82
C ARG A 163 14.50 -5.40 -1.04
N THR A 164 14.52 -6.09 0.09
CA THR A 164 13.30 -6.50 0.78
C THR A 164 13.22 -5.91 2.18
N LEU A 165 12.11 -5.25 2.48
CA LEU A 165 11.76 -4.77 3.81
C LEU A 165 10.59 -5.58 4.37
N LEU A 166 10.74 -6.06 5.59
CA LEU A 166 9.68 -6.69 6.38
C LEU A 166 9.28 -5.75 7.52
N VAL A 167 8.00 -5.42 7.59
CA VAL A 167 7.42 -4.48 8.57
C VAL A 167 6.42 -5.22 9.45
N ASP A 168 6.68 -5.27 10.75
CA ASP A 168 5.75 -5.75 11.76
C ASP A 168 4.93 -4.58 12.30
N THR A 169 3.62 -4.68 12.25
CA THR A 169 2.70 -3.65 12.77
C THR A 169 1.80 -4.16 13.89
N ASP A 170 2.08 -5.38 14.42
CA ASP A 170 1.32 -5.98 15.52
C ASP A 170 2.00 -5.74 16.87
N PRO A 171 1.57 -4.74 17.66
CA PRO A 171 2.18 -4.44 18.95
C PRO A 171 1.96 -5.55 19.99
N ASP A 172 0.93 -6.38 19.82
CA ASP A 172 0.58 -7.50 20.69
C ASP A 172 1.16 -8.83 20.18
N GLY A 173 1.90 -8.80 19.08
CA GLY A 173 2.52 -9.95 18.45
C GLY A 173 3.75 -10.48 19.20
N GLY A 174 4.23 -11.65 18.78
CA GLY A 174 5.45 -12.26 19.33
C GLY A 174 6.77 -11.60 18.87
N GLY A 175 6.68 -10.60 17.96
CA GLY A 175 7.82 -9.96 17.30
C GLY A 175 8.30 -10.76 16.08
N ILE A 176 8.22 -10.14 14.92
CA ILE A 176 8.58 -10.79 13.65
C ILE A 176 10.09 -11.04 13.53
N ASP A 177 10.89 -10.22 14.21
CA ASP A 177 12.35 -10.38 14.29
C ASP A 177 12.78 -11.67 15.02
N VAL A 178 11.97 -12.19 15.98
CA VAL A 178 12.20 -13.51 16.61
C VAL A 178 12.09 -14.64 15.59
N LEU A 179 11.14 -14.55 14.68
CA LEU A 179 10.96 -15.55 13.63
C LEU A 179 12.17 -15.63 12.68
N LEU A 180 12.97 -14.56 12.62
CA LEU A 180 14.17 -14.44 11.80
C LEU A 180 15.46 -14.63 12.60
N GLY A 181 15.41 -14.76 13.94
CA GLY A 181 16.59 -14.76 14.80
C GLY A 181 17.31 -13.40 14.83
N ALA A 182 16.61 -12.32 14.54
CA ALA A 182 17.14 -10.97 14.42
C ALA A 182 16.90 -10.09 15.67
N GLU A 183 16.37 -10.66 16.73
CA GLU A 183 15.99 -9.94 17.95
C GLU A 183 17.15 -9.28 18.68
N HIS A 184 18.36 -9.80 18.53
CA HIS A 184 19.57 -9.25 19.14
C HIS A 184 20.42 -8.41 18.18
N LEU A 185 20.01 -8.31 16.92
CA LEU A 185 20.72 -7.50 15.93
C LEU A 185 20.55 -6.01 16.22
N PRO A 186 21.63 -5.22 16.12
CA PRO A 186 21.54 -3.77 16.27
C PRO A 186 20.70 -3.17 15.15
N GLY A 187 20.00 -2.08 15.45
CA GLY A 187 19.20 -1.35 14.49
C GLY A 187 17.96 -0.72 15.12
N TRP A 188 17.30 0.11 14.35
CA TRP A 188 16.12 0.81 14.82
C TRP A 188 14.91 -0.12 14.87
N ARG A 189 14.01 0.20 15.80
CA ARG A 189 12.70 -0.40 15.98
C ARG A 189 11.66 0.72 15.95
N TRP A 190 10.37 0.40 16.02
CA TRP A 190 9.29 1.39 15.92
C TRP A 190 9.41 2.57 16.89
N SER A 191 9.96 2.38 18.09
CA SER A 191 10.16 3.47 19.06
C SER A 191 10.98 4.64 18.51
N ARG A 192 11.89 4.38 17.58
CA ARG A 192 12.70 5.42 16.91
C ARG A 192 11.88 6.26 15.93
N PHE A 193 10.76 5.73 15.47
CA PHE A 193 9.87 6.41 14.54
C PHE A 193 8.67 7.08 15.21
N ALA A 194 8.57 7.09 16.54
CA ALA A 194 7.45 7.69 17.28
C ALA A 194 7.17 9.15 16.93
N ALA A 195 8.20 9.93 16.58
CA ALA A 195 8.09 11.31 16.11
C ALA A 195 8.19 11.47 14.59
N ALA A 196 8.21 10.36 13.83
CA ALA A 196 8.36 10.41 12.37
C ALA A 196 7.13 11.08 11.72
N ARG A 197 7.39 12.03 10.83
CA ARG A 197 6.39 12.78 10.07
C ARG A 197 6.97 13.10 8.69
N GLY A 198 6.10 13.08 7.68
CA GLY A 198 6.47 13.49 6.33
C GLY A 198 7.55 12.61 5.68
N HIS A 199 8.48 13.24 5.00
CA HIS A 199 9.54 12.53 4.26
C HIS A 199 10.67 12.07 5.19
N LEU A 200 10.94 10.77 5.20
CA LEU A 200 12.12 10.18 5.82
C LEU A 200 13.18 9.90 4.74
N GLY A 201 14.45 10.05 5.11
CA GLY A 201 15.56 9.51 4.32
C GLY A 201 15.50 7.98 4.26
N ASP A 202 16.58 7.36 3.79
CA ASP A 202 16.70 5.89 3.77
C ASP A 202 16.60 5.32 5.20
N VAL A 203 15.44 4.73 5.49
CA VAL A 203 15.21 4.07 6.80
C VAL A 203 15.81 2.67 6.83
N THR A 204 15.95 2.01 5.67
CA THR A 204 16.41 0.61 5.61
C THR A 204 17.84 0.48 6.11
N ALA A 205 18.69 1.47 5.83
CA ALA A 205 20.08 1.53 6.31
C ALA A 205 20.21 1.55 7.85
N GLN A 206 19.14 1.84 8.57
CA GLN A 206 19.13 1.92 10.05
C GLN A 206 18.50 0.68 10.70
N LEU A 207 17.92 -0.22 9.90
CA LEU A 207 17.21 -1.39 10.40
C LEU A 207 18.14 -2.58 10.61
N PRO A 208 17.78 -3.54 11.46
CA PRO A 208 18.43 -4.83 11.48
C PRO A 208 18.31 -5.53 10.13
N HIS A 209 19.42 -6.08 9.67
CA HIS A 209 19.50 -6.83 8.43
C HIS A 209 19.76 -8.31 8.71
N CYS A 210 18.90 -9.20 8.25
CA CYS A 210 19.01 -10.64 8.46
C CYS A 210 18.56 -11.41 7.21
N ASP A 211 19.35 -12.38 6.77
CA ASP A 211 19.07 -13.22 5.58
C ASP A 211 18.68 -12.42 4.32
N GLY A 212 19.24 -11.23 4.13
CA GLY A 212 18.97 -10.34 2.99
C GLY A 212 17.71 -9.48 3.15
N VAL A 213 17.09 -9.48 4.34
CA VAL A 213 15.87 -8.74 4.66
C VAL A 213 16.17 -7.64 5.67
N ASP A 214 15.74 -6.42 5.42
CA ASP A 214 15.70 -5.36 6.42
C ASP A 214 14.41 -5.51 7.24
N VAL A 215 14.51 -5.41 8.58
CA VAL A 215 13.41 -5.77 9.47
C VAL A 215 13.03 -4.62 10.37
N LEU A 216 11.82 -4.11 10.23
CA LEU A 216 11.23 -3.17 11.18
C LEU A 216 10.25 -3.89 12.10
N ALA A 217 10.70 -4.18 13.30
CA ALA A 217 9.91 -4.86 14.31
C ALA A 217 9.44 -3.92 15.43
N VAL A 218 8.45 -4.38 16.21
CA VAL A 218 7.99 -3.73 17.43
C VAL A 218 9.03 -3.91 18.52
N ASP A 219 9.20 -2.88 19.36
CA ASP A 219 10.13 -2.91 20.49
C ASP A 219 9.65 -3.87 21.59
N ARG A 220 10.58 -4.64 22.15
CA ARG A 220 10.30 -5.49 23.31
C ARG A 220 10.57 -4.76 24.62
N GLY A 221 9.60 -4.80 25.51
CA GLY A 221 9.77 -4.41 26.90
C GLY A 221 9.85 -2.92 27.21
N VAL A 222 9.66 -2.03 26.23
CA VAL A 222 9.91 -0.59 26.44
C VAL A 222 8.64 0.25 26.55
N ARG A 223 7.52 -0.13 25.97
CA ARG A 223 6.25 0.60 26.12
C ARG A 223 5.03 -0.23 25.73
N PRO A 224 4.10 -0.50 26.65
CA PRO A 224 2.80 -1.06 26.30
C PRO A 224 1.89 -0.08 25.53
N ASP A 225 2.32 1.14 25.32
CA ASP A 225 1.53 2.24 24.75
C ASP A 225 2.07 2.71 23.38
N LEU A 226 2.87 1.90 22.67
CA LEU A 226 3.26 2.22 21.31
C LEU A 226 2.03 2.11 20.40
N VAL A 227 1.36 3.22 20.18
CA VAL A 227 0.33 3.33 19.15
C VAL A 227 1.01 3.76 17.85
N LEU A 228 0.98 2.88 16.84
CA LEU A 228 1.44 3.23 15.51
C LEU A 228 0.41 4.15 14.86
N GLY A 229 0.78 5.42 14.69
CA GLY A 229 -0.10 6.38 14.03
C GLY A 229 -0.04 6.30 12.50
N PRO A 230 -1.03 6.84 11.80
CA PRO A 230 -1.06 6.84 10.33
C PRO A 230 0.14 7.59 9.73
N GLU A 231 0.62 8.64 10.40
CA GLU A 231 1.75 9.45 9.93
C GLU A 231 3.08 8.70 9.99
N GLN A 232 3.31 7.88 11.04
CA GLN A 232 4.48 7.03 11.16
C GLN A 232 4.48 5.96 10.06
N LEU A 233 3.35 5.29 9.87
CA LEU A 233 3.18 4.29 8.81
C LEU A 233 3.37 4.91 7.43
N ALA A 234 2.79 6.10 7.18
CA ALA A 234 2.97 6.81 5.92
C ALA A 234 4.44 7.15 5.64
N ALA A 235 5.14 7.66 6.65
CA ALA A 235 6.54 8.06 6.53
C ALA A 235 7.47 6.86 6.26
N VAL A 236 7.26 5.74 6.98
CA VAL A 236 8.03 4.50 6.78
C VAL A 236 7.74 3.88 5.42
N LEU A 237 6.47 3.72 5.06
CA LEU A 237 6.09 3.14 3.76
C LEU A 237 6.50 4.02 2.58
N GLY A 238 6.53 5.34 2.75
CA GLY A 238 7.06 6.27 1.76
C GLY A 238 8.57 6.09 1.54
N SER A 239 9.35 5.89 2.60
CA SER A 239 10.77 5.53 2.47
C SER A 239 10.95 4.14 1.83
N ALA A 240 10.19 3.16 2.31
CA ALA A 240 10.22 1.79 1.78
C ALA A 240 9.98 1.72 0.26
N ALA A 241 9.01 2.49 -0.24
CA ALA A 241 8.68 2.51 -1.67
C ALA A 241 9.86 2.99 -2.57
N ARG A 242 10.77 3.79 -2.03
CA ARG A 242 11.95 4.28 -2.75
C ARG A 242 13.14 3.33 -2.64
N GLU A 243 13.32 2.74 -1.48
CA GLU A 243 14.55 2.04 -1.12
C GLU A 243 14.43 0.51 -1.27
N SER A 244 13.21 -0.03 -1.27
CA SER A 244 12.95 -1.46 -1.36
C SER A 244 12.21 -1.82 -2.65
N ASP A 245 12.51 -2.98 -3.22
CA ASP A 245 11.79 -3.52 -4.38
C ASP A 245 10.53 -4.29 -3.91
N LEU A 246 10.59 -4.86 -2.69
CA LEU A 246 9.47 -5.53 -2.03
C LEU A 246 9.37 -5.07 -0.57
N THR A 247 8.18 -4.63 -0.18
CA THR A 247 7.82 -4.38 1.22
C THR A 247 6.73 -5.35 1.64
N VAL A 248 7.02 -6.21 2.61
CA VAL A 248 6.05 -7.13 3.21
C VAL A 248 5.60 -6.58 4.55
N VAL A 249 4.30 -6.40 4.73
CA VAL A 249 3.73 -5.84 5.97
C VAL A 249 2.90 -6.91 6.67
N ASP A 250 3.30 -7.27 7.89
CA ASP A 250 2.52 -8.12 8.78
C ASP A 250 1.55 -7.25 9.57
N LEU A 251 0.26 -7.44 9.32
CA LEU A 251 -0.82 -6.67 9.92
C LEU A 251 -1.40 -7.43 11.12
N PRO A 252 -1.76 -6.72 12.21
CA PRO A 252 -2.48 -7.32 13.30
C PRO A 252 -3.87 -7.80 12.84
N ARG A 253 -4.44 -8.74 13.56
CA ARG A 253 -5.80 -9.22 13.29
C ARG A 253 -6.84 -8.13 13.44
N HIS A 254 -6.65 -7.23 14.39
CA HIS A 254 -7.55 -6.11 14.67
C HIS A 254 -6.91 -4.84 14.12
N LEU A 255 -7.43 -4.41 12.97
CA LEU A 255 -6.95 -3.22 12.30
C LEU A 255 -7.59 -1.98 12.90
N ASP A 256 -6.77 -1.05 13.33
CA ASP A 256 -7.18 0.31 13.68
C ASP A 256 -7.13 1.24 12.44
N PRO A 257 -7.58 2.49 12.55
CA PRO A 257 -7.56 3.43 11.43
C PRO A 257 -6.16 3.76 10.88
N ALA A 258 -5.09 3.55 11.67
CA ALA A 258 -3.72 3.78 11.18
C ALA A 258 -3.34 2.79 10.08
N HIS A 259 -3.84 1.56 10.16
CA HIS A 259 -3.57 0.52 9.17
C HIS A 259 -4.23 0.78 7.81
N ASP A 260 -5.18 1.75 7.71
CA ASP A 260 -5.73 2.20 6.42
C ASP A 260 -4.63 2.71 5.48
N GLU A 261 -3.57 3.28 6.06
CA GLU A 261 -2.43 3.73 5.27
C GLU A 261 -1.70 2.56 4.58
N VAL A 262 -1.53 1.44 5.29
CA VAL A 262 -0.97 0.22 4.72
C VAL A 262 -1.88 -0.33 3.62
N LEU A 263 -3.18 -0.50 3.93
CA LEU A 263 -4.16 -1.06 2.99
C LEU A 263 -4.30 -0.23 1.71
N ARG A 264 -4.21 1.08 1.82
CA ARG A 264 -4.26 2.00 0.69
C ARG A 264 -3.06 1.87 -0.23
N ARG A 265 -1.86 1.66 0.33
CA ARG A 265 -0.59 1.53 -0.41
C ARG A 265 -0.33 0.11 -0.90
N ALA A 266 -0.91 -0.89 -0.25
CA ALA A 266 -0.74 -2.27 -0.63
C ALA A 266 -1.26 -2.51 -2.06
N GLY A 267 -0.37 -2.97 -2.93
CA GLY A 267 -0.76 -3.49 -4.24
C GLY A 267 -1.58 -4.76 -4.11
N ARG A 268 -1.34 -5.53 -3.03
CA ARG A 268 -1.96 -6.82 -2.78
C ARG A 268 -2.12 -7.05 -1.27
N VAL A 269 -3.29 -7.52 -0.84
CA VAL A 269 -3.57 -7.92 0.54
C VAL A 269 -3.92 -9.40 0.58
N LEU A 270 -3.19 -10.16 1.36
CA LEU A 270 -3.36 -11.61 1.51
C LEU A 270 -4.05 -11.93 2.83
N LEU A 271 -5.27 -12.45 2.77
CA LEU A 271 -6.02 -12.93 3.93
C LEU A 271 -5.74 -14.42 4.15
N LEU A 272 -5.01 -14.75 5.20
CA LEU A 272 -4.69 -16.13 5.53
C LEU A 272 -5.82 -16.78 6.33
N VAL A 273 -6.44 -17.83 5.78
CA VAL A 273 -7.64 -18.46 6.31
C VAL A 273 -7.42 -19.96 6.53
N ARG A 274 -7.81 -20.48 7.69
CA ARG A 274 -7.82 -21.93 7.91
C ARG A 274 -8.92 -22.59 7.06
N ALA A 275 -8.57 -23.65 6.37
CA ALA A 275 -9.48 -24.40 5.52
C ALA A 275 -10.42 -25.32 6.33
N ASP A 276 -11.15 -24.73 7.27
CA ASP A 276 -12.24 -25.37 8.04
C ASP A 276 -13.39 -24.38 8.25
N VAL A 277 -14.56 -24.88 8.60
CA VAL A 277 -15.78 -24.08 8.78
C VAL A 277 -15.59 -22.92 9.79
N ARG A 278 -14.87 -23.18 10.90
CA ARG A 278 -14.63 -22.16 11.92
C ARG A 278 -13.64 -21.10 11.43
N GLY A 279 -12.66 -21.49 10.62
CA GLY A 279 -11.70 -20.59 9.99
C GLY A 279 -12.37 -19.63 9.02
N VAL A 280 -13.25 -20.13 8.16
CA VAL A 280 -14.04 -19.33 7.21
C VAL A 280 -14.97 -18.37 7.98
N ALA A 281 -15.72 -18.86 8.96
CA ALA A 281 -16.61 -18.02 9.76
C ALA A 281 -15.85 -16.91 10.54
N ALA A 282 -14.64 -17.20 11.02
CA ALA A 282 -13.81 -16.20 11.70
C ALA A 282 -13.27 -15.15 10.71
N ALA A 283 -12.92 -15.55 9.49
CA ALA A 283 -12.38 -14.69 8.45
C ALA A 283 -13.42 -13.81 7.76
N ASP A 284 -14.68 -14.22 7.70
CA ASP A 284 -15.74 -13.57 6.96
C ASP A 284 -15.91 -12.07 7.32
N ARG A 285 -15.88 -11.73 8.62
CA ARG A 285 -15.94 -10.31 9.03
C ARG A 285 -14.72 -9.51 8.56
N ALA A 286 -13.52 -10.09 8.66
CA ALA A 286 -12.30 -9.45 8.20
C ALA A 286 -12.33 -9.27 6.68
N ALA A 287 -12.75 -10.29 5.93
CA ALA A 287 -12.90 -10.24 4.48
C ALA A 287 -13.80 -9.08 4.04
N ARG A 288 -15.01 -8.98 4.62
CA ARG A 288 -15.93 -7.87 4.31
C ARG A 288 -15.37 -6.49 4.66
N SER A 289 -14.69 -6.35 5.77
CA SER A 289 -14.06 -5.09 6.16
C SER A 289 -12.92 -4.70 5.23
N LEU A 290 -12.07 -5.65 4.83
CA LEU A 290 -10.93 -5.41 3.96
C LEU A 290 -11.35 -5.13 2.51
N ALA A 291 -12.38 -5.80 2.00
CA ALA A 291 -12.85 -5.63 0.62
C ALA A 291 -13.21 -4.18 0.26
N THR A 292 -13.58 -3.36 1.25
CA THR A 292 -13.89 -1.94 1.06
C THR A 292 -12.70 -1.00 1.27
N ARG A 293 -11.56 -1.52 1.77
CA ARG A 293 -10.40 -0.73 2.21
C ARG A 293 -9.15 -0.95 1.37
N CYS A 294 -9.06 -2.02 0.59
CA CYS A 294 -7.90 -2.34 -0.25
C CYS A 294 -8.28 -2.57 -1.71
N ARG A 295 -7.29 -2.50 -2.60
CA ARG A 295 -7.49 -2.63 -4.06
C ARG A 295 -7.64 -4.08 -4.49
N VAL A 296 -6.78 -4.95 -3.99
CA VAL A 296 -6.73 -6.37 -4.28
C VAL A 296 -6.70 -7.14 -2.98
N LEU A 297 -7.70 -7.96 -2.75
CA LEU A 297 -7.82 -8.84 -1.59
C LEU A 297 -7.96 -10.28 -2.07
N GLU A 298 -7.10 -11.16 -1.57
CA GLU A 298 -7.04 -12.55 -1.98
C GLU A 298 -6.87 -13.47 -0.79
N VAL A 299 -7.32 -14.70 -0.92
CA VAL A 299 -7.25 -15.71 0.13
C VAL A 299 -6.02 -16.58 -0.05
N VAL A 300 -5.29 -16.80 1.04
CA VAL A 300 -4.36 -17.93 1.18
C VAL A 300 -5.00 -18.96 2.10
N ALA A 301 -5.39 -20.12 1.54
CA ALA A 301 -6.04 -21.18 2.30
C ALA A 301 -5.00 -22.05 3.03
N ARG A 302 -5.01 -22.05 4.36
CA ARG A 302 -4.15 -22.94 5.15
C ARG A 302 -4.80 -24.30 5.35
N THR A 303 -4.22 -25.32 4.73
CA THR A 303 -4.64 -26.72 4.83
C THR A 303 -3.79 -27.52 5.83
N GLY A 304 -4.21 -28.73 6.17
CA GLY A 304 -3.50 -29.64 7.05
C GLY A 304 -4.43 -30.53 7.89
N PRO A 305 -3.93 -31.29 8.83
CA PRO A 305 -4.74 -32.17 9.66
C PRO A 305 -5.89 -31.42 10.34
N GLY A 306 -7.10 -32.00 10.28
CA GLY A 306 -8.32 -31.41 10.84
C GLY A 306 -8.89 -30.22 10.07
N ARG A 307 -8.33 -29.87 8.90
CA ARG A 307 -8.82 -28.85 7.98
C ARG A 307 -9.42 -29.55 6.77
N THR A 308 -10.74 -29.56 6.68
CA THR A 308 -11.50 -30.46 5.80
C THR A 308 -12.09 -29.79 4.56
N LEU A 309 -11.98 -28.47 4.47
CA LEU A 309 -12.48 -27.75 3.31
C LEU A 309 -11.43 -27.69 2.19
N GLU A 310 -11.89 -27.88 0.96
CA GLU A 310 -11.08 -27.61 -0.22
C GLU A 310 -10.76 -26.11 -0.32
N PRO A 311 -9.53 -25.73 -0.73
CA PRO A 311 -9.13 -24.32 -0.84
C PRO A 311 -10.06 -23.45 -1.68
N GLY A 312 -10.59 -24.00 -2.79
CA GLY A 312 -11.58 -23.32 -3.64
C GLY A 312 -12.85 -22.97 -2.88
N LEU A 313 -13.38 -23.91 -2.08
CA LEU A 313 -14.58 -23.67 -1.28
C LEU A 313 -14.36 -22.59 -0.20
N VAL A 314 -13.14 -22.44 0.31
CA VAL A 314 -12.80 -21.35 1.25
C VAL A 314 -12.86 -19.99 0.54
N ALA A 315 -12.32 -19.91 -0.67
CA ALA A 315 -12.32 -18.71 -1.49
C ALA A 315 -13.76 -18.34 -1.93
N ASP A 316 -14.51 -19.29 -2.42
CA ASP A 316 -15.92 -19.13 -2.84
C ASP A 316 -16.80 -18.65 -1.66
N ALA A 317 -16.62 -19.24 -0.48
CA ALA A 317 -17.41 -18.87 0.72
C ALA A 317 -17.14 -17.44 1.20
N LEU A 318 -15.99 -16.87 0.85
CA LEU A 318 -15.60 -15.48 1.19
C LEU A 318 -15.79 -14.52 0.01
N ASP A 319 -16.21 -15.03 -1.17
CA ASP A 319 -16.31 -14.26 -2.42
C ASP A 319 -15.00 -13.52 -2.76
N LEU A 320 -13.86 -14.24 -2.63
CA LEU A 320 -12.52 -13.71 -2.86
C LEU A 320 -11.70 -14.66 -3.75
N PRO A 321 -10.79 -14.14 -4.60
CA PRO A 321 -9.88 -14.97 -5.36
C PRO A 321 -8.92 -15.76 -4.47
N LEU A 322 -8.56 -16.97 -4.88
CA LEU A 322 -7.59 -17.82 -4.20
C LEU A 322 -6.18 -17.52 -4.71
N ALA A 323 -5.37 -16.88 -3.89
CA ALA A 323 -3.95 -16.61 -4.16
C ALA A 323 -3.08 -17.86 -4.02
N GLY A 324 -3.51 -18.81 -3.19
CA GLY A 324 -2.76 -20.04 -3.03
C GLY A 324 -3.15 -20.88 -1.82
N THR A 325 -2.45 -22.00 -1.71
CA THR A 325 -2.67 -22.95 -0.62
C THR A 325 -1.38 -23.14 0.16
N LEU A 326 -1.48 -23.03 1.48
CA LEU A 326 -0.39 -23.26 2.42
C LEU A 326 -0.65 -24.56 3.19
N PRO A 327 -0.05 -25.68 2.80
CA PRO A 327 -0.10 -26.91 3.59
C PRO A 327 0.66 -26.73 4.92
N GLU A 328 0.31 -27.57 5.89
CA GLU A 328 1.11 -27.65 7.11
C GLU A 328 2.52 -28.16 6.78
N ASP A 329 3.52 -27.40 7.24
CA ASP A 329 4.93 -27.74 7.05
C ASP A 329 5.56 -28.03 8.42
N PRO A 330 5.89 -29.31 8.71
CA PRO A 330 6.41 -29.70 10.03
C PRO A 330 7.81 -29.13 10.33
N THR A 331 8.47 -28.59 9.33
CA THR A 331 9.83 -28.02 9.51
C THR A 331 9.81 -26.58 10.02
N VAL A 332 8.68 -25.88 9.83
CA VAL A 332 8.57 -24.44 10.15
C VAL A 332 8.66 -24.18 11.64
N ARG A 333 7.92 -24.92 12.46
CA ARG A 333 7.91 -24.71 13.91
C ARG A 333 9.26 -24.96 14.56
N PRO A 334 9.95 -26.10 14.31
CA PRO A 334 11.29 -26.31 14.83
C PRO A 334 12.33 -25.31 14.34
N ALA A 335 12.20 -24.79 13.12
CA ALA A 335 13.07 -23.74 12.59
C ALA A 335 12.87 -22.43 13.37
N ALA A 336 11.63 -22.00 13.57
CA ALA A 336 11.32 -20.81 14.35
C ALA A 336 11.84 -20.87 15.79
N GLU A 337 11.75 -22.05 16.44
CA GLU A 337 12.30 -22.28 17.79
C GLU A 337 13.84 -22.18 17.86
N ARG A 338 14.53 -22.26 16.72
CA ARG A 338 15.98 -22.06 16.60
C ARG A 338 16.37 -20.68 16.05
N GLY A 339 15.42 -19.78 15.85
CA GLY A 339 15.66 -18.49 15.20
C GLY A 339 16.09 -18.63 13.73
N GLU A 340 15.72 -19.75 13.08
CA GLU A 340 15.98 -19.95 11.66
C GLU A 340 14.80 -19.40 10.84
N PRO A 341 15.04 -18.56 9.82
CA PRO A 341 13.97 -17.97 9.02
C PRO A 341 13.05 -19.02 8.39
N PRO A 342 11.72 -18.84 8.46
CA PRO A 342 10.76 -19.73 7.83
C PRO A 342 10.93 -19.71 6.31
N GLY A 343 10.72 -20.85 5.66
CA GLY A 343 10.88 -20.94 4.19
C GLY A 343 12.34 -21.01 3.71
N ARG A 344 13.32 -21.19 4.60
CA ARG A 344 14.74 -21.31 4.26
C ARG A 344 15.03 -22.46 3.30
N SER A 345 14.33 -23.57 3.43
CA SER A 345 14.44 -24.68 2.49
C SER A 345 13.59 -24.42 1.25
N ALA A 346 14.23 -24.32 0.07
CA ALA A 346 13.50 -24.18 -1.21
C ALA A 346 12.52 -25.36 -1.50
N ARG A 347 12.69 -26.49 -0.80
CA ARG A 347 11.81 -27.66 -0.93
C ARG A 347 10.57 -27.59 -0.04
N SER A 348 10.49 -26.64 0.89
CA SER A 348 9.32 -26.50 1.76
C SER A 348 8.09 -26.03 0.96
N SER A 349 6.91 -26.44 1.42
CA SER A 349 5.65 -25.99 0.83
C SER A 349 5.47 -24.47 0.96
N LEU A 350 5.97 -23.92 2.05
CA LEU A 350 5.97 -22.49 2.35
C LEU A 350 6.82 -21.71 1.31
N ALA A 351 8.07 -22.15 1.07
CA ALA A 351 8.94 -21.49 0.07
C ALA A 351 8.37 -21.55 -1.34
N ARG A 352 7.77 -22.70 -1.73
CA ARG A 352 7.12 -22.81 -3.05
C ARG A 352 5.91 -21.89 -3.20
N LEU A 353 5.11 -21.73 -2.14
CA LEU A 353 4.01 -20.77 -2.15
C LEU A 353 4.54 -19.34 -2.32
N CYS A 354 5.54 -18.96 -1.52
CA CYS A 354 6.13 -17.62 -1.60
C CYS A 354 6.69 -17.32 -3.00
N GLY A 355 7.37 -18.28 -3.65
CA GLY A 355 7.84 -18.11 -5.03
C GLY A 355 6.70 -17.78 -5.99
N ARG A 356 5.60 -18.54 -5.97
CA ARG A 356 4.43 -18.26 -6.83
C ARG A 356 3.81 -16.88 -6.55
N LEU A 357 3.68 -16.50 -5.27
CA LEU A 357 3.13 -15.20 -4.89
C LEU A 357 3.99 -14.02 -5.40
N LEU A 358 5.31 -14.22 -5.51
CA LEU A 358 6.23 -13.22 -6.08
C LEU A 358 6.10 -13.17 -7.61
N ASP A 359 6.10 -14.32 -8.29
CA ASP A 359 5.96 -14.38 -9.76
C ASP A 359 4.67 -13.71 -10.25
N GLU A 360 3.56 -13.87 -9.51
CA GLU A 360 2.28 -13.23 -9.81
C GLU A 360 2.29 -11.72 -9.53
N ALA A 361 3.07 -11.26 -8.55
CA ALA A 361 3.21 -9.84 -8.25
C ALA A 361 3.95 -9.09 -9.37
N ASP A 362 4.99 -9.69 -9.95
CA ASP A 362 5.73 -9.14 -11.09
C ASP A 362 4.86 -9.07 -12.36
N GLY A 363 4.02 -10.09 -12.61
CA GLY A 363 3.09 -10.12 -13.74
C GLY A 363 1.95 -9.09 -13.67
N ALA A 364 1.60 -8.61 -12.49
CA ALA A 364 0.58 -7.58 -12.30
C ALA A 364 1.14 -6.15 -12.42
N ALA A 365 2.45 -5.99 -12.37
CA ALA A 365 3.15 -4.71 -12.51
C ALA A 365 3.62 -4.41 -13.95
N ALA A 366 3.58 -5.40 -14.84
CA ALA A 366 3.91 -5.30 -16.26
C ALA A 366 2.65 -5.08 -17.13
#